data_99c5cdec85d45fe21b153d1dd84d2776
#
_entry.id   99c5cdec85d45fe21b153d1dd84d2776
#
_cell.length_a   1.000
_cell.length_b   1.000
_cell.length_c   1.000
_cell.angle_alpha   90.00
_cell.angle_beta   90.00
_cell.angle_gamma   90.00
#
_symmetry.space_group_name_H-M   'P 1'
#
loop_
_entity.id
_entity.type
_entity.pdbx_description
1 polymer ?
#
loop_
_entity_poly.entity_id
_entity_poly.type
_entity_poly.pdbx_seq_one_letter_code
_entity_poly.pdbx_strand_id
1 'polypeptide(L)'
;QGTGIMVGSPGQNTDHLVEDLLFIEQFHPEMIGIGPFIPHHDTPFAACLPGSMEMTLKLLSIFRLMHPKVLLPSTTALATLAPDGRERGILAGANVVMPNLSPPEQRNKYSLYDNKASLGAEAAEGLQQLEEKLTVIGYRISKERGDY
;
A
#
# COMPACT_ATOMS: atom_id res chain seq x y z
N GLN A 1 9.07 -3.24 15.01
CA GLN A 1 7.72 -3.84 15.01
C GLN A 1 6.83 -3.14 14.01
N GLY A 2 5.89 -3.87 13.40
CA GLY A 2 4.95 -3.33 12.43
C GLY A 2 3.51 -3.70 12.76
N THR A 3 2.57 -2.88 12.29
CA THR A 3 1.14 -3.14 12.32
C THR A 3 0.52 -2.67 10.99
N GLY A 4 -0.78 -2.79 10.85
CA GLY A 4 -1.45 -2.30 9.65
C GLY A 4 -2.95 -2.44 9.71
N ILE A 5 -3.60 -1.73 8.79
CA ILE A 5 -5.05 -1.74 8.63
C ILE A 5 -5.43 -1.93 7.16
N MET A 6 -6.55 -2.55 6.92
CA MET A 6 -7.17 -2.68 5.60
C MET A 6 -8.38 -1.76 5.53
N VAL A 7 -8.32 -0.76 4.64
CA VAL A 7 -9.33 0.29 4.54
C VAL A 7 -10.51 -0.15 3.69
N GLY A 8 -11.72 -0.05 4.23
CA GLY A 8 -12.96 -0.40 3.54
C GLY A 8 -13.25 -1.90 3.54
N SER A 9 -12.75 -2.64 4.53
CA SER A 9 -13.15 -4.02 4.77
C SER A 9 -14.66 -4.12 4.98
N PRO A 10 -15.33 -5.19 4.53
CA PRO A 10 -16.77 -5.36 4.73
C PRO A 10 -17.17 -5.19 6.20
N GLY A 11 -18.11 -4.27 6.47
CA GLY A 11 -18.56 -3.92 7.83
C GLY A 11 -17.72 -2.86 8.55
N GLN A 12 -16.59 -2.44 8.00
CA GLN A 12 -15.79 -1.35 8.59
C GLN A 12 -16.53 -0.01 8.47
N ASN A 13 -16.50 0.78 9.53
CA ASN A 13 -17.02 2.15 9.58
C ASN A 13 -15.95 3.13 10.09
N THR A 14 -16.30 4.39 10.23
CA THR A 14 -15.38 5.45 10.68
C THR A 14 -14.91 5.22 12.12
N ASP A 15 -15.76 4.73 12.99
CA ASP A 15 -15.41 4.50 14.40
C ASP A 15 -14.32 3.43 14.53
N HIS A 16 -14.40 2.36 13.74
CA HIS A 16 -13.33 1.35 13.67
C HIS A 16 -12.01 1.94 13.21
N LEU A 17 -12.03 2.85 12.22
CA LEU A 17 -10.80 3.54 11.78
C LEU A 17 -10.23 4.46 12.86
N VAL A 18 -11.08 5.12 13.65
CA VAL A 18 -10.64 5.93 14.80
C VAL A 18 -10.01 5.04 15.88
N GLU A 19 -10.59 3.88 16.18
CA GLU A 19 -10.03 2.91 17.12
C GLU A 19 -8.65 2.42 16.65
N ASP A 20 -8.50 2.12 15.36
CA ASP A 20 -7.22 1.74 14.76
C ASP A 20 -6.18 2.88 14.90
N LEU A 21 -6.56 4.13 14.66
CA LEU A 21 -5.68 5.29 14.83
C LEU A 21 -5.20 5.43 16.28
N LEU A 22 -6.11 5.32 17.25
CA LEU A 22 -5.80 5.41 18.69
C LEU A 22 -4.90 4.25 19.13
N PHE A 23 -5.16 3.04 18.64
CA PHE A 23 -4.30 1.89 18.92
C PHE A 23 -2.88 2.12 18.39
N ILE A 24 -2.74 2.57 17.14
CA ILE A 24 -1.45 2.82 16.51
C ILE A 24 -0.69 3.94 17.21
N GLU A 25 -1.37 4.99 17.68
CA GLU A 25 -0.78 6.06 18.47
C GLU A 25 -0.19 5.54 19.78
N GLN A 26 -0.85 4.61 20.45
CA GLN A 26 -0.34 4.00 21.68
C GLN A 26 0.75 2.97 21.43
N PHE A 27 0.67 2.23 20.32
CA PHE A 27 1.57 1.13 20.00
C PHE A 27 2.94 1.59 19.51
N HIS A 28 3.02 2.80 18.91
CA HIS A 28 4.25 3.37 18.34
C HIS A 28 5.04 2.41 17.42
N PRO A 29 4.44 1.91 16.33
CA PRO A 29 5.11 0.97 15.45
C PRO A 29 6.21 1.65 14.62
N GLU A 30 7.19 0.87 14.17
CA GLU A 30 8.22 1.32 13.22
C GLU A 30 7.72 1.30 11.77
N MET A 31 6.70 0.47 11.48
CA MET A 31 6.06 0.38 10.16
C MET A 31 4.55 0.25 10.30
N ILE A 32 3.81 0.98 9.46
CA ILE A 32 2.35 0.87 9.35
C ILE A 32 1.98 0.50 7.93
N GLY A 33 1.52 -0.75 7.73
CA GLY A 33 0.97 -1.20 6.46
C GLY A 33 -0.47 -0.75 6.30
N ILE A 34 -0.77 0.09 5.30
CA ILE A 34 -2.12 0.55 5.04
C ILE A 34 -2.44 0.41 3.55
N GLY A 35 -3.58 -0.19 3.24
CA GLY A 35 -4.04 -0.34 1.88
C GLY A 35 -5.54 -0.54 1.79
N PRO A 36 -6.14 -0.24 0.63
CA PRO A 36 -7.56 -0.50 0.41
C PRO A 36 -7.84 -2.00 0.37
N PHE A 37 -9.01 -2.39 0.89
CA PHE A 37 -9.56 -3.72 0.65
C PHE A 37 -9.78 -3.91 -0.86
N ILE A 38 -9.39 -5.06 -1.39
CA ILE A 38 -9.70 -5.47 -2.76
C ILE A 38 -10.28 -6.88 -2.70
N PRO A 39 -11.51 -7.10 -3.21
CA PRO A 39 -12.14 -8.42 -3.20
C PRO A 39 -11.37 -9.43 -4.07
N HIS A 40 -11.54 -10.70 -3.75
CA HIS A 40 -11.08 -11.82 -4.58
C HIS A 40 -12.27 -12.72 -4.90
N HIS A 41 -12.39 -13.17 -6.14
CA HIS A 41 -13.54 -13.96 -6.63
C HIS A 41 -13.76 -15.28 -5.89
N ASP A 42 -12.71 -15.88 -5.31
CA ASP A 42 -12.77 -17.12 -4.53
C ASP A 42 -13.09 -16.91 -3.03
N THR A 43 -13.57 -15.71 -2.65
CA THR A 43 -13.87 -15.41 -1.25
C THR A 43 -15.34 -15.09 -1.03
N PRO A 44 -15.87 -15.23 0.19
CA PRO A 44 -17.23 -14.79 0.52
C PRO A 44 -17.48 -13.30 0.23
N PHE A 45 -16.42 -12.51 0.08
CA PHE A 45 -16.49 -11.06 -0.18
C PHE A 45 -16.37 -10.70 -1.66
N ALA A 46 -16.44 -11.68 -2.58
CA ALA A 46 -16.29 -11.46 -4.02
C ALA A 46 -17.22 -10.39 -4.59
N ALA A 47 -18.42 -10.25 -4.04
CA ALA A 47 -19.41 -9.26 -4.46
C ALA A 47 -19.31 -7.90 -3.73
N CYS A 48 -18.36 -7.74 -2.81
CA CYS A 48 -18.16 -6.51 -2.09
C CYS A 48 -17.44 -5.46 -2.96
N LEU A 49 -17.73 -4.19 -2.71
CA LEU A 49 -16.99 -3.09 -3.34
C LEU A 49 -15.58 -3.02 -2.76
N PRO A 50 -14.58 -2.62 -3.55
CA PRO A 50 -13.25 -2.33 -3.03
C PRO A 50 -13.27 -1.15 -2.07
N GLY A 51 -12.28 -1.10 -1.19
CA GLY A 51 -12.06 0.01 -0.28
C GLY A 51 -11.71 1.32 -1.01
N SER A 52 -12.01 2.43 -0.38
CA SER A 52 -11.78 3.77 -0.95
C SER A 52 -10.30 4.12 -1.04
N MET A 53 -9.82 4.42 -2.25
CA MET A 53 -8.49 5.00 -2.45
C MET A 53 -8.36 6.34 -1.72
N GLU A 54 -9.35 7.21 -1.82
CA GLU A 54 -9.32 8.53 -1.19
C GLU A 54 -9.17 8.45 0.33
N MET A 55 -9.94 7.56 0.97
CA MET A 55 -9.84 7.33 2.41
C MET A 55 -8.45 6.76 2.77
N THR A 56 -7.92 5.82 1.98
CA THR A 56 -6.58 5.28 2.21
C THR A 56 -5.50 6.36 2.12
N LEU A 57 -5.58 7.26 1.13
CA LEU A 57 -4.63 8.37 0.98
C LEU A 57 -4.75 9.37 2.15
N LYS A 58 -5.97 9.69 2.61
CA LYS A 58 -6.18 10.53 3.79
C LYS A 58 -5.53 9.91 5.03
N LEU A 59 -5.73 8.62 5.26
CA LEU A 59 -5.13 7.92 6.40
C LEU A 59 -3.60 7.85 6.31
N LEU A 60 -3.02 7.66 5.12
CA LEU A 60 -1.57 7.77 4.92
C LEU A 60 -1.05 9.16 5.35
N SER A 61 -1.74 10.22 4.96
CA SER A 61 -1.37 11.58 5.37
C SER A 61 -1.50 11.80 6.87
N ILE A 62 -2.56 11.29 7.49
CA ILE A 62 -2.77 11.37 8.94
C ILE A 62 -1.64 10.64 9.67
N PHE A 63 -1.33 9.39 9.29
CA PHE A 63 -0.24 8.62 9.91
C PHE A 63 1.12 9.29 9.72
N ARG A 64 1.39 9.91 8.59
CA ARG A 64 2.62 10.67 8.38
C ARG A 64 2.72 11.88 9.30
N LEU A 65 1.61 12.56 9.58
CA LEU A 65 1.59 13.68 10.52
C LEU A 65 1.71 13.22 11.98
N MET A 66 1.05 12.12 12.35
CA MET A 66 1.12 11.54 13.71
C MET A 66 2.52 10.94 13.99
N HIS A 67 3.10 10.25 13.02
CA HIS A 67 4.37 9.53 13.13
C HIS A 67 5.34 9.95 12.02
N PRO A 68 6.05 11.08 12.15
CA PRO A 68 6.85 11.65 11.07
C PRO A 68 7.97 10.75 10.52
N LYS A 69 8.46 9.80 11.32
CA LYS A 69 9.55 8.90 10.94
C LYS A 69 9.10 7.50 10.50
N VAL A 70 7.84 7.13 10.77
CA VAL A 70 7.34 5.78 10.52
C VAL A 70 7.52 5.33 9.06
N LEU A 71 7.78 4.05 8.85
CA LEU A 71 7.81 3.45 7.53
C LEU A 71 6.37 3.21 7.06
N LEU A 72 5.98 3.89 5.99
CA LEU A 72 4.65 3.81 5.37
C LEU A 72 4.77 3.29 3.93
N PRO A 73 4.40 2.03 3.66
CA PRO A 73 4.38 1.52 2.31
C PRO A 73 3.29 2.13 1.45
N SER A 74 3.64 2.55 0.23
CA SER A 74 2.67 2.71 -0.86
C SER A 74 2.40 1.33 -1.46
N THR A 75 1.25 0.76 -1.10
CA THR A 75 0.95 -0.65 -1.36
C THR A 75 0.60 -0.93 -2.82
N THR A 76 0.80 -2.18 -3.25
CA THR A 76 0.36 -2.66 -4.57
C THR A 76 -1.16 -2.54 -4.75
N ALA A 77 -1.94 -2.60 -3.66
CA ALA A 77 -3.38 -2.43 -3.70
C ALA A 77 -3.80 -1.04 -4.23
N LEU A 78 -3.07 0.03 -3.87
CA LEU A 78 -3.30 1.36 -4.45
C LEU A 78 -3.06 1.37 -5.97
N ALA A 79 -1.96 0.74 -6.42
CA ALA A 79 -1.65 0.62 -7.85
C ALA A 79 -2.64 -0.28 -8.62
N THR A 80 -3.35 -1.17 -7.92
CA THR A 80 -4.42 -1.98 -8.51
C THR A 80 -5.70 -1.18 -8.71
N LEU A 81 -6.02 -0.26 -7.80
CA LEU A 81 -7.20 0.61 -7.92
C LEU A 81 -7.03 1.71 -8.98
N ALA A 82 -5.80 2.23 -9.17
CA ALA A 82 -5.52 3.22 -10.20
C ALA A 82 -4.07 3.12 -10.70
N PRO A 83 -3.82 3.39 -12.00
CA PRO A 83 -2.47 3.31 -12.59
C PRO A 83 -1.43 4.21 -11.89
N ASP A 84 -1.83 5.33 -11.33
CA ASP A 84 -1.03 6.30 -10.58
C ASP A 84 -1.16 6.13 -9.05
N GLY A 85 -1.80 5.06 -8.59
CA GLY A 85 -2.14 4.85 -7.19
C GLY A 85 -0.91 4.79 -6.27
N ARG A 86 0.21 4.27 -6.77
CA ARG A 86 1.45 4.19 -6.02
C ARG A 86 2.08 5.57 -5.83
N GLU A 87 2.14 6.35 -6.89
CA GLU A 87 2.65 7.71 -6.91
C GLU A 87 1.82 8.62 -5.97
N ARG A 88 0.49 8.49 -6.04
CA ARG A 88 -0.42 9.19 -5.12
C ARG A 88 -0.20 8.80 -3.66
N GLY A 89 0.09 7.53 -3.40
CA GLY A 89 0.44 7.06 -2.06
C GLY A 89 1.71 7.74 -1.53
N ILE A 90 2.75 7.86 -2.37
CA ILE A 90 3.98 8.58 -2.01
C ILE A 90 3.69 10.06 -1.73
N LEU A 91 2.94 10.73 -2.60
CA LEU A 91 2.54 12.12 -2.42
C LEU A 91 1.68 12.33 -1.17
N ALA A 92 0.92 11.32 -0.74
CA ALA A 92 0.14 11.34 0.49
C ALA A 92 0.95 11.05 1.77
N GLY A 93 2.26 10.78 1.66
CA GLY A 93 3.16 10.60 2.82
C GLY A 93 3.78 9.22 2.96
N ALA A 94 3.51 8.28 2.05
CA ALA A 94 4.24 7.01 2.02
C ALA A 94 5.72 7.24 1.67
N ASN A 95 6.62 6.42 2.22
CA ASN A 95 8.07 6.50 2.01
C ASN A 95 8.72 5.14 1.74
N VAL A 96 7.92 4.10 1.60
CA VAL A 96 8.39 2.75 1.26
C VAL A 96 7.68 2.26 0.01
N VAL A 97 8.41 1.62 -0.88
CA VAL A 97 7.87 0.87 -2.02
C VAL A 97 8.34 -0.56 -1.96
N MET A 98 7.44 -1.49 -2.28
CA MET A 98 7.73 -2.93 -2.26
C MET A 98 7.55 -3.49 -3.68
N PRO A 99 8.63 -3.55 -4.49
CA PRO A 99 8.57 -4.18 -5.80
C PRO A 99 8.39 -5.70 -5.64
N ASN A 100 7.68 -6.33 -6.57
CA ASN A 100 7.56 -7.78 -6.59
C ASN A 100 8.80 -8.40 -7.22
N LEU A 101 9.65 -9.00 -6.40
CA LEU A 101 10.87 -9.67 -6.82
C LEU A 101 10.71 -11.19 -7.06
N SER A 102 9.50 -11.72 -6.94
CA SER A 102 9.22 -13.14 -7.21
C SER A 102 9.51 -13.48 -8.67
N PRO A 103 10.05 -14.67 -8.98
CA PRO A 103 10.20 -15.13 -10.36
C PRO A 103 8.87 -15.12 -11.11
N PRO A 104 8.86 -14.75 -12.41
CA PRO A 104 7.63 -14.63 -13.21
C PRO A 104 6.76 -15.90 -13.18
N GLU A 105 7.35 -17.08 -13.23
CA GLU A 105 6.67 -18.37 -13.18
C GLU A 105 5.88 -18.62 -11.89
N GLN A 106 6.28 -17.99 -10.78
CA GLN A 106 5.63 -18.12 -9.49
C GLN A 106 4.57 -17.05 -9.28
N ARG A 107 4.70 -15.89 -9.94
CA ARG A 107 3.75 -14.76 -9.78
C ARG A 107 2.32 -15.14 -10.15
N ASN A 108 2.17 -15.91 -11.22
CA ASN A 108 0.86 -16.34 -11.73
C ASN A 108 0.16 -17.37 -10.82
N LYS A 109 0.90 -18.00 -9.91
CA LYS A 109 0.38 -18.97 -8.93
C LYS A 109 -0.04 -18.31 -7.61
N TYR A 110 0.21 -17.01 -7.46
CA TYR A 110 0.02 -16.29 -6.22
C TYR A 110 -0.80 -15.02 -6.46
N SER A 111 -2.10 -15.14 -6.25
CA SER A 111 -3.04 -14.03 -6.33
C SER A 111 -3.72 -13.84 -4.98
N LEU A 112 -3.46 -12.73 -4.29
CA LEU A 112 -4.14 -12.37 -3.04
C LEU A 112 -5.49 -11.70 -3.29
N TYR A 113 -5.65 -11.09 -4.45
CA TYR A 113 -6.85 -10.40 -4.91
C TYR A 113 -6.83 -10.27 -6.43
N ASP A 114 -7.99 -9.99 -7.02
CA ASP A 114 -8.14 -9.89 -8.47
C ASP A 114 -7.38 -8.68 -9.05
N ASN A 115 -6.89 -8.83 -10.29
CA ASN A 115 -6.23 -7.79 -11.07
C ASN A 115 -5.00 -7.13 -10.39
N LYS A 116 -4.25 -7.88 -9.59
CA LYS A 116 -3.05 -7.36 -8.90
C LYS A 116 -2.07 -6.70 -9.89
N ALA A 117 -1.73 -5.43 -9.66
CA ALA A 117 -0.95 -4.57 -10.57
C ALA A 117 0.49 -5.04 -10.88
N SER A 118 0.99 -6.07 -10.22
CA SER A 118 2.37 -6.58 -10.43
C SER A 118 2.45 -7.83 -11.30
N LEU A 119 1.38 -8.19 -12.01
CA LEU A 119 1.38 -9.32 -12.93
C LEU A 119 2.09 -8.93 -14.24
N GLY A 120 3.17 -9.62 -14.58
CA GLY A 120 3.76 -9.62 -15.92
C GLY A 120 5.10 -8.90 -16.14
N ALA A 121 5.53 -7.94 -15.32
CA ALA A 121 6.82 -7.29 -15.51
C ALA A 121 7.98 -8.10 -14.89
N GLU A 122 9.12 -8.15 -15.56
CA GLU A 122 10.38 -8.64 -14.99
C GLU A 122 10.80 -7.80 -13.77
N ALA A 123 11.46 -8.41 -12.78
CA ALA A 123 11.80 -7.72 -11.53
C ALA A 123 12.66 -6.47 -11.75
N ALA A 124 13.66 -6.56 -12.64
CA ALA A 124 14.55 -5.45 -12.97
C ALA A 124 13.84 -4.34 -13.76
N GLU A 125 13.05 -4.71 -14.76
CA GLU A 125 12.25 -3.79 -15.57
C GLU A 125 11.19 -3.08 -14.71
N GLY A 126 10.54 -3.80 -13.81
CA GLY A 126 9.58 -3.23 -12.88
C GLY A 126 10.20 -2.22 -11.91
N LEU A 127 11.46 -2.42 -11.50
CA LEU A 127 12.20 -1.48 -10.66
C LEU A 127 12.58 -0.21 -11.42
N GLN A 128 13.05 -0.34 -12.66
CA GLN A 128 13.38 0.80 -13.52
C GLN A 128 12.14 1.66 -13.80
N GLN A 129 11.04 1.04 -14.21
CA GLN A 129 9.78 1.75 -14.44
C GLN A 129 9.27 2.46 -13.17
N LEU A 130 9.45 1.84 -12.00
CA LEU A 130 9.11 2.48 -10.73
C LEU A 130 9.99 3.70 -10.46
N GLU A 131 11.31 3.61 -10.69
CA GLU A 131 12.24 4.73 -10.51
C GLU A 131 11.90 5.90 -11.45
N GLU A 132 11.58 5.62 -12.70
CA GLU A 132 11.14 6.62 -13.69
C GLU A 132 9.88 7.35 -13.21
N LYS A 133 8.86 6.62 -12.76
CA LYS A 133 7.60 7.18 -12.26
C LYS A 133 7.81 8.03 -11.00
N LEU A 134 8.65 7.57 -10.06
CA LEU A 134 8.98 8.33 -8.86
C LEU A 134 9.76 9.61 -9.19
N THR A 135 10.65 9.57 -10.19
CA THR A 135 11.40 10.74 -10.64
C THR A 135 10.46 11.82 -11.18
N VAL A 136 9.41 11.47 -11.90
CA VAL A 136 8.41 12.41 -12.44
C VAL A 136 7.74 13.22 -11.31
N ILE A 137 7.50 12.60 -10.14
CA ILE A 137 6.90 13.27 -8.99
C ILE A 137 7.94 13.86 -8.01
N GLY A 138 9.22 13.91 -8.39
CA GLY A 138 10.29 14.51 -7.60
C GLY A 138 10.91 13.63 -6.53
N TYR A 139 10.67 12.32 -6.58
CA TYR A 139 11.21 11.33 -5.64
C TYR A 139 12.23 10.42 -6.30
N ARG A 140 13.06 9.77 -5.48
CA ARG A 140 14.05 8.78 -5.92
C ARG A 140 14.06 7.60 -4.96
N ILE A 141 14.46 6.43 -5.45
CA ILE A 141 14.67 5.25 -4.62
C ILE A 141 15.99 5.42 -3.86
N SER A 142 15.95 5.34 -2.53
CA SER A 142 17.16 5.27 -1.72
C SER A 142 17.82 3.89 -1.89
N LYS A 143 19.14 3.87 -1.99
CA LYS A 143 19.98 2.66 -1.98
C LYS A 143 20.54 2.36 -0.59
N GLU A 144 20.21 3.17 0.38
CA GLU A 144 20.59 2.97 1.77
C GLU A 144 19.75 1.85 2.40
N ARG A 145 20.18 1.38 3.56
CA ARG A 145 19.55 0.24 4.26
C ARG A 145 18.08 0.49 4.63
N GLY A 146 17.66 1.73 4.77
CA GLY A 146 16.27 2.09 5.08
C GLY A 146 15.87 1.76 6.52
N ASP A 147 16.73 2.03 7.47
CA ASP A 147 16.45 1.88 8.90
C ASP A 147 15.42 2.93 9.37
N TYR A 148 14.61 2.54 10.36
CA TYR A 148 13.67 3.39 11.07
C TYR A 148 14.42 4.35 12.02
#